data_4f998774e36ba4b9d923634b45e3655d
#
_entry.id   4f998774e36ba4b9d923634b45e3655d
#
_cell.length_a   1.000
_cell.length_b   1.000
_cell.length_c   1.000
_cell.angle_alpha   90.00
_cell.angle_beta   90.00
_cell.angle_gamma   90.00
#
_symmetry.space_group_name_H-M   'P 1'
#
loop_
_entity.id
_entity.type
_entity.pdbx_description
1 polymer ?
#
loop_
_entity_poly.entity_id
_entity_poly.type
_entity_poly.pdbx_seq_one_letter_code
_entity_poly.pdbx_strand_id
1 'polypeptide(L)'
;MPDQSALEIELLRAAYAAFNARDVDAALALMTPDVAWPKAFKGGFVRGPEEVRAYWTEQWSEINPHVEPIAFHPEDAGQILVEVHQVVRDLVGAVLADEHIGHRFTLEHGLIQAMEVCPLPSSDLSA
;
A
#
# COMPACT_ATOMS: atom_id res chain seq x y z
N MET A 1 -12.88 20.36 -13.28
CA MET A 1 -11.45 20.06 -13.18
C MET A 1 -11.20 19.21 -11.94
N PRO A 2 -10.63 18.04 -12.08
CA PRO A 2 -10.35 17.24 -10.89
C PRO A 2 -9.27 17.93 -10.06
N ASP A 3 -9.38 17.86 -8.75
CA ASP A 3 -8.35 18.43 -7.92
C ASP A 3 -7.21 17.41 -7.77
N GLN A 4 -6.14 17.84 -7.13
CA GLN A 4 -4.95 17.02 -6.96
C GLN A 4 -5.26 15.74 -6.20
N SER A 5 -6.13 15.83 -5.19
CA SER A 5 -6.47 14.65 -4.40
C SER A 5 -7.19 13.60 -5.22
N ALA A 6 -8.07 13.99 -6.13
CA ALA A 6 -8.77 13.02 -6.96
C ALA A 6 -7.81 12.26 -7.85
N LEU A 7 -6.81 12.95 -8.43
CA LEU A 7 -5.81 12.31 -9.26
C LEU A 7 -4.95 11.36 -8.45
N GLU A 8 -4.59 11.78 -7.24
CA GLU A 8 -3.76 10.95 -6.37
C GLU A 8 -4.50 9.71 -5.91
N ILE A 9 -5.79 9.83 -5.63
CA ILE A 9 -6.60 8.68 -5.24
C ILE A 9 -6.67 7.67 -6.38
N GLU A 10 -6.84 8.14 -7.62
CA GLU A 10 -6.86 7.24 -8.76
C GLU A 10 -5.53 6.52 -8.94
N LEU A 11 -4.43 7.22 -8.69
CA LEU A 11 -3.11 6.61 -8.75
C LEU A 11 -2.97 5.51 -7.70
N LEU A 12 -3.46 5.78 -6.48
CA LEU A 12 -3.38 4.78 -5.41
C LEU A 12 -4.27 3.57 -5.71
N ARG A 13 -5.46 3.80 -6.28
CA ARG A 13 -6.31 2.67 -6.69
C ARG A 13 -5.59 1.79 -7.70
N ALA A 14 -4.90 2.42 -8.66
CA ALA A 14 -4.14 1.66 -9.64
C ALA A 14 -3.01 0.87 -9.00
N ALA A 15 -2.37 1.44 -7.97
CA ALA A 15 -1.29 0.76 -7.28
C ALA A 15 -1.79 -0.48 -6.56
N TYR A 16 -2.93 -0.38 -5.87
CA TYR A 16 -3.51 -1.54 -5.21
C TYR A 16 -3.94 -2.61 -6.22
N ALA A 17 -4.53 -2.18 -7.33
CA ALA A 17 -4.94 -3.14 -8.35
C ALA A 17 -3.73 -3.88 -8.92
N ALA A 18 -2.63 -3.16 -9.17
CA ALA A 18 -1.42 -3.78 -9.68
C ALA A 18 -0.83 -4.76 -8.67
N PHE A 19 -0.79 -4.37 -7.39
CA PHE A 19 -0.28 -5.26 -6.36
C PHE A 19 -1.09 -6.55 -6.30
N ASN A 20 -2.42 -6.43 -6.28
CA ASN A 20 -3.29 -7.60 -6.19
C ASN A 20 -3.20 -8.48 -7.44
N ALA A 21 -2.93 -7.88 -8.59
CA ALA A 21 -2.77 -8.61 -9.83
C ALA A 21 -1.36 -9.19 -9.99
N ARG A 22 -0.45 -8.89 -9.04
CA ARG A 22 0.96 -9.28 -9.09
C ARG A 22 1.68 -8.63 -10.26
N ASP A 23 1.21 -7.46 -10.69
CA ASP A 23 1.81 -6.73 -11.81
C ASP A 23 2.80 -5.72 -11.22
N VAL A 24 3.98 -6.23 -10.88
CA VAL A 24 4.97 -5.43 -10.18
C VAL A 24 5.44 -4.25 -11.03
N ASP A 25 5.59 -4.43 -12.33
CA ASP A 25 6.05 -3.34 -13.18
C ASP A 25 5.08 -2.18 -13.19
N ALA A 26 3.77 -2.47 -13.26
CA ALA A 26 2.77 -1.42 -13.23
C ALA A 26 2.78 -0.67 -11.91
N ALA A 27 2.95 -1.39 -10.80
CA ALA A 27 2.98 -0.77 -9.49
C ALA A 27 4.23 0.10 -9.33
N LEU A 28 5.39 -0.39 -9.75
CA LEU A 28 6.63 0.36 -9.62
C LEU A 28 6.65 1.61 -10.48
N ALA A 29 5.93 1.60 -11.59
CA ALA A 29 5.84 2.78 -12.46
C ALA A 29 5.14 3.94 -11.76
N LEU A 30 4.44 3.69 -10.67
CA LEU A 30 3.72 4.73 -9.92
C LEU A 30 4.55 5.25 -8.73
N MET A 31 5.78 4.81 -8.59
CA MET A 31 6.64 5.16 -7.45
C MET A 31 7.80 6.02 -7.87
N THR A 32 8.30 6.85 -6.93
CA THR A 32 9.49 7.65 -7.18
C THR A 32 10.73 6.77 -7.16
N PRO A 33 11.85 7.24 -7.74
CA PRO A 33 13.09 6.46 -7.71
C PRO A 33 13.64 6.18 -6.32
N ASP A 34 13.26 7.01 -5.33
CA ASP A 34 13.74 6.86 -3.95
C ASP A 34 12.63 6.40 -3.01
N VAL A 35 11.61 5.74 -3.54
CA VAL A 35 10.47 5.31 -2.75
C VAL A 35 10.90 4.50 -1.52
N ALA A 36 10.23 4.75 -0.39
CA ALA A 36 10.45 3.99 0.84
C ALA A 36 9.22 3.13 1.09
N TRP A 37 9.42 1.83 1.19
CA TRP A 37 8.30 0.89 1.36
C TRP A 37 8.53 0.03 2.60
N PRO A 38 7.53 -0.14 3.46
CA PRO A 38 7.71 -0.88 4.70
C PRO A 38 7.75 -2.38 4.45
N LYS A 39 8.58 -3.07 5.22
CA LYS A 39 8.61 -4.52 5.24
C LYS A 39 7.67 -4.99 6.34
N ALA A 40 6.41 -5.21 6.00
CA ALA A 40 5.33 -5.38 6.95
C ALA A 40 5.59 -6.45 8.01
N PHE A 41 6.23 -7.54 7.66
CA PHE A 41 6.43 -8.63 8.61
C PHE A 41 7.84 -8.73 9.14
N LYS A 42 8.77 -7.94 8.59
CA LYS A 42 10.18 -8.03 8.97
C LYS A 42 10.68 -6.77 9.65
N GLY A 43 9.87 -5.71 9.61
CA GLY A 43 10.28 -4.42 10.14
C GLY A 43 11.25 -3.70 9.21
N GLY A 44 11.33 -2.38 9.36
CA GLY A 44 12.18 -1.56 8.51
C GLY A 44 11.58 -1.28 7.16
N PHE A 45 12.40 -0.79 6.25
CA PHE A 45 11.97 -0.35 4.94
C PHE A 45 12.93 -0.82 3.86
N VAL A 46 12.41 -0.97 2.65
CA VAL A 46 13.23 -1.10 1.45
C VAL A 46 13.16 0.23 0.71
N ARG A 47 14.16 0.52 -0.08
CA ARG A 47 14.22 1.78 -0.80
C ARG A 47 14.45 1.55 -2.27
N GLY A 48 13.68 2.29 -3.08
CA GLY A 48 13.80 2.25 -4.52
C GLY A 48 13.04 1.09 -5.13
N PRO A 49 12.67 1.22 -6.41
CA PRO A 49 11.83 0.21 -7.07
C PRO A 49 12.46 -1.17 -7.09
N GLU A 50 13.78 -1.27 -7.24
CA GLU A 50 14.42 -2.58 -7.32
C GLU A 50 14.31 -3.34 -6.00
N GLU A 51 14.47 -2.63 -4.87
CA GLU A 51 14.33 -3.27 -3.58
C GLU A 51 12.88 -3.64 -3.29
N VAL A 52 11.94 -2.81 -3.72
CA VAL A 52 10.52 -3.12 -3.58
C VAL A 52 10.18 -4.37 -4.38
N ARG A 53 10.69 -4.46 -5.62
CA ARG A 53 10.48 -5.64 -6.46
C ARG A 53 10.99 -6.90 -5.77
N ALA A 54 12.20 -6.84 -5.25
CA ALA A 54 12.80 -8.00 -4.59
C ALA A 54 12.01 -8.41 -3.36
N TYR A 55 11.58 -7.43 -2.56
CA TYR A 55 10.82 -7.72 -1.36
C TYR A 55 9.45 -8.34 -1.69
N TRP A 56 8.73 -7.76 -2.66
CA TRP A 56 7.43 -8.29 -3.03
C TRP A 56 7.54 -9.69 -3.65
N THR A 57 8.56 -9.90 -4.47
CA THR A 57 8.75 -11.22 -5.09
C THR A 57 9.00 -12.27 -4.01
N GLU A 58 9.83 -11.95 -3.02
CA GLU A 58 10.06 -12.86 -1.91
C GLU A 58 8.77 -13.11 -1.13
N GLN A 59 8.03 -12.04 -0.84
CA GLN A 59 6.80 -12.15 -0.07
C GLN A 59 5.78 -13.05 -0.78
N TRP A 60 5.62 -12.87 -2.09
CA TRP A 60 4.66 -13.66 -2.84
C TRP A 60 5.07 -15.12 -3.01
N SER A 61 6.33 -15.44 -2.75
CA SER A 61 6.76 -16.85 -2.78
C SER A 61 6.40 -17.56 -1.49
N GLU A 62 6.01 -16.83 -0.45
CA GLU A 62 5.72 -17.41 0.85
C GLU A 62 4.25 -17.24 1.25
N ILE A 63 3.62 -16.15 0.85
CA ILE A 63 2.25 -15.86 1.22
C ILE A 63 1.50 -15.26 0.03
N ASN A 64 0.17 -15.22 0.17
CA ASN A 64 -0.71 -14.68 -0.85
C ASN A 64 -1.54 -13.55 -0.24
N PRO A 65 -1.01 -12.32 -0.18
CA PRO A 65 -1.74 -11.21 0.40
C PRO A 65 -2.69 -10.58 -0.61
N HIS A 66 -3.83 -10.11 -0.13
CA HIS A 66 -4.78 -9.33 -0.92
C HIS A 66 -5.11 -8.09 -0.10
N VAL A 67 -5.01 -6.91 -0.71
CA VAL A 67 -5.24 -5.66 -0.01
C VAL A 67 -6.32 -4.88 -0.73
N GLU A 68 -7.44 -4.67 -0.04
CA GLU A 68 -8.58 -3.99 -0.62
C GLU A 68 -8.71 -2.60 -0.02
N PRO A 69 -8.55 -1.54 -0.82
CA PRO A 69 -8.74 -0.18 -0.28
C PRO A 69 -10.23 0.06 -0.04
N ILE A 70 -10.55 0.57 1.13
CA ILE A 70 -11.93 0.81 1.53
C ILE A 70 -12.28 2.29 1.46
N ALA A 71 -11.39 3.15 1.94
CA ALA A 71 -11.65 4.59 1.98
C ALA A 71 -10.34 5.34 1.86
N PHE A 72 -10.40 6.52 1.26
CA PHE A 72 -9.23 7.38 1.05
C PHE A 72 -9.46 8.70 1.77
N HIS A 73 -8.52 9.11 2.59
CA HIS A 73 -8.62 10.33 3.39
C HIS A 73 -7.42 11.22 3.10
N PRO A 74 -7.57 12.21 2.21
CA PRO A 74 -6.47 13.14 1.95
C PRO A 74 -6.11 13.90 3.23
N GLU A 75 -4.81 14.07 3.45
CA GLU A 75 -4.29 14.78 4.60
C GLU A 75 -3.41 15.92 4.12
N ASP A 76 -2.85 16.68 5.05
CA ASP A 76 -1.96 17.78 4.69
C ASP A 76 -0.61 17.25 4.22
N ALA A 77 0.16 18.14 3.61
CA ALA A 77 1.55 17.87 3.26
C ALA A 77 1.73 16.71 2.26
N GLY A 78 0.77 16.57 1.35
CA GLY A 78 0.91 15.57 0.29
C GLY A 78 0.70 14.16 0.75
N GLN A 79 0.00 13.96 1.86
CA GLN A 79 -0.25 12.62 2.38
C GLN A 79 -1.69 12.21 2.21
N ILE A 80 -1.92 10.92 2.02
CA ILE A 80 -3.26 10.33 1.98
C ILE A 80 -3.25 9.08 2.84
N LEU A 81 -4.20 9.02 3.77
CA LEU A 81 -4.41 7.83 4.58
C LEU A 81 -5.43 6.96 3.90
N VAL A 82 -5.10 5.71 3.67
CA VAL A 82 -6.01 4.75 3.05
C VAL A 82 -6.40 3.72 4.10
N GLU A 83 -7.70 3.52 4.27
CA GLU A 83 -8.19 2.42 5.09
C GLU A 83 -8.23 1.19 4.21
N VAL A 84 -7.62 0.11 4.65
CA VAL A 84 -7.57 -1.10 3.84
C VAL A 84 -8.03 -2.31 4.65
N HIS A 85 -8.63 -3.26 3.93
CA HIS A 85 -8.92 -4.58 4.46
C HIS A 85 -7.88 -5.51 3.84
N GLN A 86 -7.03 -6.06 4.68
CA GLN A 86 -5.94 -6.92 4.22
C GLN A 86 -6.18 -8.34 4.68
N VAL A 87 -6.19 -9.26 3.73
CA VAL A 87 -6.31 -10.69 4.03
C VAL A 87 -5.05 -11.36 3.51
N VAL A 88 -4.35 -12.02 4.41
CA VAL A 88 -3.13 -12.75 4.04
C VAL A 88 -3.41 -14.22 4.17
N ARG A 89 -3.16 -14.97 3.09
CA ARG A 89 -3.33 -16.41 3.07
C ARG A 89 -2.00 -17.06 2.82
N ASP A 90 -1.87 -18.34 3.22
CA ASP A 90 -0.70 -19.08 2.80
C ASP A 90 -0.93 -19.54 1.35
N LEU A 91 0.04 -20.24 0.79
CA LEU A 91 -0.03 -20.61 -0.63
C LEU A 91 -1.05 -21.69 -0.93
N VAL A 92 -1.58 -22.36 0.10
CA VAL A 92 -2.65 -23.35 -0.08
C VAL A 92 -4.03 -22.77 0.27
N GLY A 93 -4.10 -21.48 0.61
CA GLY A 93 -5.36 -20.79 0.78
C GLY A 93 -5.84 -20.60 2.20
N ALA A 94 -5.11 -21.04 3.20
CA ALA A 94 -5.52 -20.86 4.59
C ALA A 94 -5.28 -19.41 5.01
N VAL A 95 -6.23 -18.83 5.72
CA VAL A 95 -6.13 -17.43 6.17
C VAL A 95 -5.16 -17.35 7.34
N LEU A 96 -4.12 -16.56 7.18
CA LEU A 96 -3.13 -16.31 8.22
C LEU A 96 -3.43 -15.02 8.97
N ALA A 97 -4.01 -14.02 8.30
CA ALA A 97 -4.34 -12.75 8.92
C ALA A 97 -5.50 -12.12 8.15
N ASP A 98 -6.36 -11.42 8.88
CA ASP A 98 -7.50 -10.72 8.30
C ASP A 98 -7.65 -9.46 9.13
N GLU A 99 -7.22 -8.31 8.58
CA GLU A 99 -7.08 -7.10 9.35
C GLU A 99 -7.60 -5.87 8.63
N HIS A 100 -8.04 -4.89 9.41
CA HIS A 100 -8.28 -3.55 8.89
C HIS A 100 -7.16 -2.67 9.41
N ILE A 101 -6.40 -2.09 8.51
CA ILE A 101 -5.25 -1.27 8.89
C ILE A 101 -5.21 -0.02 8.01
N GLY A 102 -4.32 0.90 8.35
CA GLY A 102 -4.11 2.11 7.59
C GLY A 102 -2.80 2.07 6.84
N HIS A 103 -2.82 2.61 5.63
CA HIS A 103 -1.61 2.85 4.85
C HIS A 103 -1.53 4.35 4.62
N ARG A 104 -0.52 5.00 5.19
CA ARG A 104 -0.34 6.43 4.94
C ARG A 104 0.69 6.60 3.85
N PHE A 105 0.23 7.14 2.74
CA PHE A 105 1.10 7.37 1.58
C PHE A 105 1.58 8.80 1.57
N THR A 106 2.85 9.00 1.23
CA THR A 106 3.39 10.31 0.94
C THR A 106 3.59 10.37 -0.57
N LEU A 107 3.05 11.38 -1.21
CA LEU A 107 3.11 11.53 -2.65
C LEU A 107 3.97 12.73 -3.00
N GLU A 108 4.73 12.60 -4.07
CA GLU A 108 5.60 13.67 -4.54
C GLU A 108 5.55 13.70 -6.06
N HIS A 109 5.24 14.87 -6.61
CA HIS A 109 5.14 15.03 -8.07
C HIS A 109 4.22 14.00 -8.71
N GLY A 110 3.14 13.66 -8.02
CA GLY A 110 2.16 12.72 -8.55
C GLY A 110 2.56 11.27 -8.50
N LEU A 111 3.60 10.93 -7.73
CA LEU A 111 4.06 9.55 -7.57
C LEU A 111 4.16 9.20 -6.11
N ILE A 112 4.15 7.91 -5.80
CA ILE A 112 4.27 7.43 -4.42
C ILE A 112 5.74 7.53 -4.01
N GLN A 113 6.00 8.31 -2.97
CA GLN A 113 7.35 8.50 -2.46
C GLN A 113 7.61 7.67 -1.21
N ALA A 114 6.56 7.40 -0.42
CA ALA A 114 6.70 6.59 0.77
C ALA A 114 5.35 6.03 1.19
N MET A 115 5.37 4.95 1.93
CA MET A 115 4.18 4.40 2.56
C MET A 115 4.56 3.91 3.94
N GLU A 116 3.68 4.08 4.90
CA GLU A 116 3.87 3.47 6.21
C GLU A 116 2.57 2.82 6.66
N VAL A 117 2.70 1.71 7.35
CA VAL A 117 1.56 1.00 7.92
C VAL A 117 1.26 1.63 9.26
N CYS A 118 0.00 1.93 9.52
CA CYS A 118 -0.39 2.52 10.78
C CYS A 118 -1.74 1.97 11.22
N PRO A 119 -2.02 2.03 12.52
CA PRO A 119 -3.34 1.60 12.99
C PRO A 119 -4.39 2.60 12.50
N LEU A 120 -5.59 2.10 12.26
CA LEU A 120 -6.69 2.99 11.92
C LEU A 120 -7.12 3.78 13.15
N PRO A 121 -7.68 4.96 12.95
CA PRO A 121 -8.23 5.71 14.08
C PRO A 121 -9.20 4.85 14.83
N SER A 122 -9.06 4.89 16.12
CA SER A 122 -9.84 4.01 16.96
C SER A 122 -11.25 4.38 17.05
N SER A 123 -11.55 5.34 16.41
CA SER A 123 -12.89 5.59 16.40
C SER A 123 -13.67 4.43 16.23
N ASP A 124 -12.99 3.72 15.94
CA ASP A 124 -13.75 2.76 15.87
C ASP A 124 -14.16 2.37 17.06
N LEU A 125 -14.01 2.71 17.49
CA LEU A 125 -14.54 2.44 18.29
C LEU A 125 -15.35 2.79 18.83
N SER A 126 -15.48 3.16 18.54
CA SER A 126 -16.15 3.48 19.01
C SER A 126 -16.81 3.20 19.42
N ALA A 127 -16.77 3.11 19.42
CA ALA A 127 -17.50 2.91 19.86
C ALA A 127 -18.00 2.99 20.44
#